data_d15ffc2ece39d403f4dc3e62859995ca
#
_entry.id   d15ffc2ece39d403f4dc3e62859995ca
#
_cell.length_a   1.000
_cell.length_b   1.000
_cell.length_c   1.000
_cell.angle_alpha   90.00
_cell.angle_beta   90.00
_cell.angle_gamma   90.00
#
_symmetry.space_group_name_H-M   'P 1'
#
loop_
_entity.id
_entity.type
_entity.pdbx_description
1 polymer ?
#
loop_
_entity_poly.entity_id
_entity_poly.type
_entity_poly.pdbx_seq_one_letter_code
_entity_poly.pdbx_strand_id
1 'polypeptide(L)'
;MIFFVQTKLAMDIFYYLKTCDTCKRIIKTLQLPDSIKQINIKENPITPEQLDVLFSKTKSYSALLNSRGQLLKKRRIKAAEVSEKKSKALILEHYSFLKRPVLIYQDEIFIGNAAVTI
;
A
#
# COMPACT_ATOMS: atom_id res chain seq x y z
N MET A 1 23.19 16.69 14.46
CA MET A 1 22.73 16.55 14.08
C MET A 1 21.95 16.34 13.59
N ILE A 2 21.95 16.25 13.70
CA ILE A 2 21.31 16.02 13.24
C ILE A 2 20.54 15.77 12.62
N PHE A 3 20.39 15.75 12.65
CA PHE A 3 19.64 15.50 12.02
C PHE A 3 18.80 15.38 11.53
N PHE A 4 18.53 15.52 11.58
CA PHE A 4 17.82 15.60 11.37
C PHE A 4 17.15 15.60 10.69
N VAL A 5 17.06 15.93 10.95
CA VAL A 5 16.60 15.93 10.00
C VAL A 5 16.15 14.86 9.21
N GLN A 6 16.39 14.02 9.19
CA GLN A 6 16.05 13.07 8.50
C GLN A 6 14.79 12.57 8.52
N THR A 7 14.33 12.71 9.45
CA THR A 7 13.12 12.27 9.66
C THR A 7 12.11 12.70 8.77
N LYS A 8 12.14 13.74 8.59
CA LYS A 8 11.19 14.31 7.99
C LYS A 8 11.07 13.99 6.68
N LEU A 9 11.83 13.29 6.41
CA LEU A 9 11.87 12.84 5.10
C LEU A 9 10.80 11.83 4.80
N ALA A 10 10.09 11.38 5.82
CA ALA A 10 8.96 10.51 5.60
C ALA A 10 7.86 11.31 4.91
N MET A 11 7.67 11.05 3.62
CA MET A 11 6.63 11.73 2.87
C MET A 11 5.30 11.05 3.11
N ASP A 12 4.23 11.86 3.20
CA ASP A 12 2.89 11.33 3.26
C ASP A 12 2.49 10.91 1.84
N ILE A 13 2.11 9.67 1.68
CA ILE A 13 1.79 9.09 0.38
C ILE A 13 0.52 8.26 0.45
N PHE A 14 -0.34 8.42 -0.55
CA PHE A 14 -1.55 7.63 -0.67
C PHE A 14 -1.45 6.78 -1.94
N TYR A 15 -1.28 5.47 -1.74
CA TYR A 15 -1.26 4.52 -2.86
C TYR A 15 -2.67 4.03 -3.09
N TYR A 16 -3.19 4.20 -4.29
CA TYR A 16 -4.57 3.85 -4.61
C TYR A 16 -4.70 3.24 -5.99
N LEU A 17 -5.87 2.65 -6.25
CA LEU A 17 -6.22 2.17 -7.58
C LEU A 17 -7.43 2.98 -8.04
N LYS A 18 -7.28 3.69 -9.15
CA LYS A 18 -8.31 4.62 -9.65
C LYS A 18 -9.65 3.93 -9.90
N THR A 19 -9.63 2.67 -10.32
CA THR A 19 -10.86 1.92 -10.64
C THR A 19 -11.43 1.18 -9.44
N CYS A 20 -10.77 1.24 -8.27
CA CYS A 20 -11.23 0.54 -7.08
C CYS A 20 -12.31 1.37 -6.36
N ASP A 21 -13.49 0.81 -6.18
CA ASP A 21 -14.60 1.51 -5.52
C ASP A 21 -14.26 1.88 -4.06
N THR A 22 -13.57 1.00 -3.35
CA THR A 22 -13.13 1.27 -1.98
C THR A 22 -12.20 2.49 -1.96
N CYS A 23 -11.25 2.55 -2.90
CA CYS A 23 -10.33 3.68 -3.00
C CYS A 23 -11.08 4.98 -3.30
N LYS A 24 -12.03 4.94 -4.23
CA LYS A 24 -12.82 6.12 -4.58
C LYS A 24 -13.59 6.65 -3.37
N ARG A 25 -14.19 5.74 -2.62
CA ARG A 25 -14.97 6.10 -1.43
C ARG A 25 -14.06 6.71 -0.36
N ILE A 26 -12.90 6.12 -0.14
CA ILE A 26 -11.97 6.59 0.87
C ILE A 26 -11.39 7.95 0.51
N ILE A 27 -11.02 8.16 -0.75
CA ILE A 27 -10.50 9.45 -1.22
C ILE A 27 -11.54 10.54 -0.95
N LYS A 28 -12.81 10.26 -1.27
CA LYS A 28 -13.89 11.21 -1.06
C LYS A 28 -14.10 11.51 0.42
N THR A 29 -14.03 10.46 1.25
CA THR A 29 -14.23 10.58 2.69
C THR A 29 -13.12 11.37 3.37
N LEU A 30 -11.87 11.09 3.01
CA LEU A 30 -10.71 11.69 3.67
C LEU A 30 -10.45 13.14 3.23
N GLN A 31 -10.85 13.52 2.02
CA GLN A 31 -10.57 14.84 1.48
C GLN A 31 -9.09 15.18 1.68
N LEU A 32 -8.22 14.34 1.13
CA LEU A 32 -6.78 14.43 1.34
C LEU A 32 -6.22 15.80 0.93
N PRO A 33 -5.35 16.38 1.77
CA PRO A 33 -4.71 17.66 1.41
C PRO A 33 -3.72 17.46 0.27
N ASP A 34 -3.46 18.56 -0.46
CA ASP A 34 -2.54 18.53 -1.60
C ASP A 34 -1.12 18.11 -1.23
N SER A 35 -0.76 18.28 0.05
CA SER A 35 0.57 17.88 0.53
C SER A 35 0.78 16.36 0.50
N ILE A 36 -0.28 15.58 0.42
CA ILE A 36 -0.17 14.13 0.35
C ILE A 36 -0.05 13.72 -1.11
N LYS A 37 1.05 13.04 -1.44
CA LYS A 37 1.27 12.57 -2.80
C LYS A 37 0.35 11.38 -3.06
N GLN A 38 -0.41 11.45 -4.15
CA GLN A 38 -1.33 10.37 -4.53
C GLN A 38 -0.74 9.60 -5.71
N ILE A 39 -0.58 8.30 -5.56
CA ILE A 39 0.01 7.44 -6.59
C ILE A 39 -1.01 6.38 -7.02
N ASN A 40 -1.38 6.41 -8.30
CA ASN A 40 -2.22 5.37 -8.89
C ASN A 40 -1.32 4.18 -9.24
N ILE A 41 -1.47 3.08 -8.50
CA ILE A 41 -0.56 1.93 -8.60
C ILE A 41 -0.65 1.19 -9.92
N LYS A 42 -1.71 1.39 -10.69
CA LYS A 42 -1.81 0.79 -12.02
C LYS A 42 -0.88 1.49 -13.00
N GLU A 43 -0.82 2.83 -12.93
CA GLU A 43 0.03 3.61 -13.81
C GLU A 43 1.47 3.66 -13.32
N ASN A 44 1.65 3.63 -12.01
CA ASN A 44 2.95 3.68 -11.38
C ASN A 44 3.05 2.55 -10.34
N PRO A 45 3.33 1.32 -10.78
CA PRO A 45 3.41 0.18 -9.86
C PRO A 45 4.44 0.45 -8.76
N ILE A 46 4.16 -0.10 -7.58
CA ILE A 46 5.05 0.10 -6.44
C ILE A 46 6.45 -0.44 -6.76
N THR A 47 7.47 0.34 -6.44
CA THR A 47 8.86 -0.07 -6.65
C THR A 47 9.35 -0.89 -5.45
N PRO A 48 10.46 -1.66 -5.62
CA PRO A 48 11.03 -2.38 -4.49
C PRO A 48 11.38 -1.45 -3.32
N GLU A 49 11.90 -0.25 -3.61
CA GLU A 49 12.25 0.73 -2.57
C GLU A 49 11.01 1.21 -1.82
N GLN A 50 9.93 1.50 -2.55
CA GLN A 50 8.69 1.92 -1.92
C GLN A 50 8.11 0.79 -1.06
N LEU A 51 8.16 -0.44 -1.57
CA LEU A 51 7.66 -1.60 -0.82
C LEU A 51 8.47 -1.83 0.46
N ASP A 52 9.78 -1.59 0.41
CA ASP A 52 10.62 -1.71 1.60
C ASP A 52 10.20 -0.72 2.68
N VAL A 53 9.80 0.50 2.29
CA VAL A 53 9.29 1.48 3.24
C VAL A 53 8.01 0.97 3.91
N LEU A 54 7.10 0.40 3.11
CA LEU A 54 5.86 -0.17 3.66
C LEU A 54 6.16 -1.32 4.61
N PHE A 55 7.11 -2.19 4.24
CA PHE A 55 7.50 -3.31 5.07
C PHE A 55 8.11 -2.85 6.40
N SER A 56 8.89 -1.76 6.37
CA SER A 56 9.51 -1.24 7.59
C SER A 56 8.45 -0.87 8.63
N LYS A 57 7.24 -0.54 8.18
CA LYS A 57 6.14 -0.14 9.08
C LYS A 57 5.24 -1.30 9.46
N THR A 58 5.02 -2.26 8.56
CA THR A 58 4.13 -3.40 8.83
C THR A 58 4.86 -4.62 9.37
N LYS A 59 6.15 -4.75 9.07
CA LYS A 59 6.97 -5.93 9.38
C LYS A 59 6.42 -7.21 8.76
N SER A 60 5.55 -7.08 7.74
CA SER A 60 4.95 -8.24 7.09
C SER A 60 4.55 -7.91 5.66
N TYR A 61 5.04 -8.69 4.70
CA TYR A 61 4.59 -8.57 3.31
C TYR A 61 3.20 -9.18 3.15
N SER A 62 2.86 -10.21 3.92
CA SER A 62 1.53 -10.81 3.81
C SER A 62 0.44 -9.84 4.26
N ALA A 63 0.75 -8.93 5.16
CA ALA A 63 -0.19 -7.89 5.58
C ALA A 63 -0.51 -6.93 4.44
N LEU A 64 0.39 -6.81 3.46
CA LEU A 64 0.22 -5.94 2.30
C LEU A 64 -0.36 -6.67 1.09
N LEU A 65 -0.50 -7.98 1.15
CA LEU A 65 -1.01 -8.78 0.05
C LEU A 65 -2.53 -8.70 -0.02
N ASN A 66 -3.06 -8.44 -1.21
CA ASN A 66 -4.50 -8.42 -1.43
C ASN A 66 -5.04 -9.84 -1.51
N SER A 67 -5.49 -10.38 -0.37
CA SER A 67 -5.96 -11.75 -0.27
C SER A 67 -7.23 -12.05 -1.05
N ARG A 68 -7.96 -11.00 -1.44
CA ARG A 68 -9.23 -11.15 -2.18
C ARG A 68 -9.07 -10.85 -3.68
N GLY A 69 -7.83 -10.74 -4.15
CA GLY A 69 -7.58 -10.40 -5.53
C GLY A 69 -8.01 -11.46 -6.51
N GLN A 70 -8.54 -11.03 -7.67
CA GLN A 70 -8.97 -11.94 -8.71
C GLN A 70 -7.82 -12.77 -9.25
N LEU A 71 -6.64 -12.18 -9.35
CA LEU A 71 -5.48 -12.87 -9.91
C LEU A 71 -5.01 -14.01 -9.02
N LEU A 72 -5.09 -13.86 -7.70
CA LEU A 72 -4.80 -14.96 -6.79
C LEU A 72 -5.78 -16.13 -7.02
N LYS A 73 -7.06 -15.80 -7.18
CA LYS A 73 -8.08 -16.81 -7.44
C LYS A 73 -7.83 -17.52 -8.76
N LYS A 74 -7.50 -16.77 -9.80
CA LYS A 74 -7.19 -17.36 -11.11
C LYS A 74 -6.01 -18.32 -11.05
N ARG A 75 -5.01 -17.99 -10.27
CA ARG A 75 -3.81 -18.81 -10.10
C ARG A 75 -4.00 -19.93 -9.07
N ARG A 76 -5.17 -19.99 -8.42
CA ARG A 76 -5.49 -20.98 -7.40
C ARG A 76 -4.51 -20.92 -6.23
N ILE A 77 -4.10 -19.69 -5.87
CA ILE A 77 -3.20 -19.45 -4.75
C ILE A 77 -4.02 -19.08 -3.53
N LYS A 78 -3.81 -19.81 -2.43
CA LYS A 78 -4.47 -19.49 -1.17
C LYS A 78 -3.61 -18.53 -0.38
N ALA A 79 -4.13 -17.33 -0.13
CA ALA A 79 -3.38 -16.27 0.54
C ALA A 79 -2.79 -16.73 1.88
N ALA A 80 -3.53 -17.54 2.63
CA ALA A 80 -3.06 -18.04 3.92
C ALA A 80 -1.83 -18.93 3.85
N GLU A 81 -1.55 -19.48 2.66
CA GLU A 81 -0.41 -20.39 2.44
C GLU A 81 0.77 -19.69 1.76
N VAL A 82 0.66 -18.39 1.50
CA VAL A 82 1.72 -17.65 0.82
C VAL A 82 2.76 -17.18 1.83
N SER A 83 4.03 -17.55 1.60
CA SER A 83 5.12 -17.12 2.46
C SER A 83 5.38 -15.63 2.33
N GLU A 84 6.15 -15.05 3.25
CA GLU A 84 6.54 -13.64 3.17
C GLU A 84 7.32 -13.36 1.90
N LYS A 85 8.25 -14.24 1.55
CA LYS A 85 9.04 -14.10 0.33
C LYS A 85 8.16 -14.13 -0.91
N LYS A 86 7.19 -15.03 -0.96
CA LYS A 86 6.27 -15.14 -2.08
C LYS A 86 5.34 -13.94 -2.14
N SER A 87 4.89 -13.45 -0.99
CA SER A 87 4.04 -12.25 -0.93
C SER A 87 4.77 -11.05 -1.52
N LYS A 88 6.04 -10.84 -1.16
CA LYS A 88 6.85 -9.77 -1.72
C LYS A 88 6.95 -9.89 -3.25
N ALA A 89 7.25 -11.10 -3.73
CA ALA A 89 7.41 -11.34 -5.16
C ALA A 89 6.11 -11.05 -5.93
N LEU A 90 4.98 -11.49 -5.40
CA LEU A 90 3.67 -11.26 -6.03
C LEU A 90 3.34 -9.77 -6.09
N ILE A 91 3.55 -9.05 -4.99
CA ILE A 91 3.25 -7.62 -4.93
C ILE A 91 4.07 -6.85 -5.98
N LEU A 92 5.33 -7.23 -6.17
CA LEU A 92 6.18 -6.58 -7.16
C LEU A 92 5.87 -7.03 -8.59
N GLU A 93 5.22 -8.18 -8.74
CA GLU A 93 4.89 -8.72 -10.06
C GLU A 93 3.72 -7.98 -10.70
N HIS A 94 2.69 -7.64 -9.93
CA HIS A 94 1.49 -7.04 -10.49
C HIS A 94 0.81 -6.14 -9.46
N TYR A 95 0.31 -4.99 -9.91
CA TYR A 95 -0.31 -4.00 -9.02
C TYR A 95 -1.50 -4.54 -8.23
N SER A 96 -2.23 -5.50 -8.80
CA SER A 96 -3.43 -6.02 -8.15
C SER A 96 -3.15 -6.85 -6.90
N PHE A 97 -1.90 -7.27 -6.70
CA PHE A 97 -1.54 -8.04 -5.51
C PHE A 97 -1.31 -7.17 -4.27
N LEU A 98 -1.16 -5.85 -4.44
CA LEU A 98 -1.02 -4.96 -3.29
C LEU A 98 -2.40 -4.58 -2.77
N LYS A 99 -2.59 -4.68 -1.45
CA LYS A 99 -3.81 -4.14 -0.81
C LYS A 99 -3.90 -2.65 -1.08
N ARG A 100 -5.12 -2.15 -1.21
CA ARG A 100 -5.35 -0.74 -1.47
C ARG A 100 -6.65 -0.27 -0.80
N PRO A 101 -6.68 1.00 -0.43
CA PRO A 101 -5.55 1.92 -0.49
C PRO A 101 -4.54 1.66 0.62
N VAL A 102 -3.34 2.20 0.45
CA VAL A 102 -2.32 2.23 1.50
C VAL A 102 -1.95 3.69 1.70
N LEU A 103 -2.13 4.18 2.91
CA LEU A 103 -1.81 5.56 3.25
C LEU A 103 -0.67 5.59 4.26
N ILE A 104 0.38 6.35 3.96
CA ILE A 104 1.40 6.69 4.92
C ILE A 104 1.14 8.13 5.33
N TYR A 105 0.85 8.34 6.61
CA TYR A 105 0.53 9.66 7.13
C TYR A 105 1.18 9.85 8.47
N GLN A 106 1.99 10.90 8.59
CA GLN A 106 2.73 11.21 9.82
C GLN A 106 3.48 10.01 10.36
N ASP A 107 4.17 9.33 9.44
CA ASP A 107 5.02 8.16 9.72
C ASP A 107 4.27 6.89 10.15
N GLU A 108 2.94 6.91 10.09
CA GLU A 108 2.13 5.72 10.35
C GLU A 108 1.55 5.17 9.05
N ILE A 109 1.22 3.88 9.04
CA ILE A 109 0.65 3.24 7.86
C ILE A 109 -0.79 2.80 8.14
N PHE A 110 -1.66 3.03 7.16
CA PHE A 110 -3.07 2.64 7.23
C PHE A 110 -3.40 1.88 5.95
N ILE A 111 -3.91 0.66 6.09
CA ILE A 111 -4.15 -0.23 4.95
C ILE A 111 -5.63 -0.53 4.79
N GLY A 112 -6.14 -0.41 3.57
CA GLY A 112 -7.52 -0.71 3.26
C GLY A 112 -8.47 0.22 4.00
N ASN A 113 -9.51 -0.33 4.59
CA ASN A 113 -10.50 0.48 5.30
C ASN A 113 -9.95 1.20 6.52
N ALA A 114 -8.80 0.78 7.05
CA ALA A 114 -8.19 1.48 8.18
C ALA A 114 -7.82 2.93 7.84
N ALA A 115 -7.66 3.24 6.56
CA ALA A 115 -7.32 4.60 6.14
C ALA A 115 -8.39 5.62 6.52
N VAL A 116 -9.64 5.22 6.69
CA VAL A 116 -10.72 6.15 7.04
C VAL A 116 -10.80 6.46 8.54
N THR A 117 -10.00 5.81 9.36
CA THR A 117 -10.03 6.00 10.81
C THR A 117 -9.06 7.07 11.32
N ILE A 118 -8.40 7.75 10.43
CA ILE A 118 -7.38 8.76 10.78
C ILE A 118 -7.97 9.99 11.42
#